data_6d49497bb941a86639646fa261bf1cdc
#
_entry.id   6d49497bb941a86639646fa261bf1cdc
#
_cell.length_a   1.000
_cell.length_b   1.000
_cell.length_c   1.000
_cell.angle_alpha   90.00
_cell.angle_beta   90.00
_cell.angle_gamma   90.00
#
_symmetry.space_group_name_H-M   'P 1'
#
loop_
_entity.id
_entity.type
_entity.pdbx_description
1 polymer ?
#
loop_
_entity_poly.entity_id
_entity_poly.type
_entity_poly.pdbx_seq_one_letter_code
_entity_poly.pdbx_strand_id
1 'polypeptide(L)'
;RTAYNGSEALETLDGTVDIVLLDRRMPVMSGNEVLAAIEERGVDVRVAMVTAVDPDFDIIDLGVDDYVVKPVSKDTLVGVVERLETVAEYNDRQKRLTAKKLKRNVLEVEKSRPELEASERFSELQAEIKALETEVQALETEITESRIER
;
A
#
# COMPACT_ATOMS: atom_id res chain seq x y z
N ARG A 1 -7.90 5.08 -17.03
CA ARG A 1 -6.95 4.86 -18.16
C ARG A 1 -6.86 3.38 -18.49
N THR A 2 -6.65 3.04 -19.75
CA THR A 2 -6.52 1.66 -20.20
C THR A 2 -5.27 1.52 -21.06
N ALA A 3 -4.54 0.42 -20.87
CA ALA A 3 -3.39 0.06 -21.68
C ALA A 3 -3.59 -1.38 -22.18
N TYR A 4 -3.23 -1.66 -23.42
CA TYR A 4 -3.48 -2.94 -24.07
C TYR A 4 -2.28 -3.89 -24.06
N ASN A 5 -1.14 -3.41 -23.61
CA ASN A 5 0.06 -4.23 -23.39
C ASN A 5 0.96 -3.59 -22.32
N GLY A 6 1.97 -4.32 -21.88
CA GLY A 6 2.84 -3.86 -20.80
C GLY A 6 3.63 -2.59 -21.12
N SER A 7 4.10 -2.48 -22.37
CA SER A 7 4.86 -1.30 -22.81
C SER A 7 3.99 -0.05 -22.77
N GLU A 8 2.76 -0.14 -23.26
CA GLU A 8 1.78 0.95 -23.23
C GLU A 8 1.39 1.31 -21.80
N ALA A 9 1.28 0.30 -20.93
CA ALA A 9 0.99 0.53 -19.50
C ALA A 9 2.07 1.39 -18.85
N LEU A 10 3.33 1.09 -19.10
CA LEU A 10 4.45 1.86 -18.55
C LEU A 10 4.51 3.28 -19.11
N GLU A 11 4.14 3.49 -20.36
CA GLU A 11 4.06 4.82 -20.96
C GLU A 11 2.92 5.66 -20.36
N THR A 12 1.79 5.01 -20.02
CA THR A 12 0.60 5.65 -19.45
C THR A 12 0.78 5.99 -17.98
N LEU A 13 1.64 5.27 -17.30
CA LEU A 13 1.87 5.42 -15.86
C LEU A 13 2.63 6.70 -15.54
N ASP A 14 2.04 7.52 -14.69
CA ASP A 14 2.66 8.77 -14.19
C ASP A 14 2.26 9.00 -12.72
N GLY A 15 2.68 10.12 -12.14
CA GLY A 15 2.42 10.46 -10.75
C GLY A 15 0.95 10.68 -10.39
N THR A 16 0.04 10.69 -11.37
CA THR A 16 -1.40 10.84 -11.14
C THR A 16 -2.13 9.51 -11.01
N VAL A 17 -1.44 8.39 -11.24
CA VAL A 17 -2.01 7.04 -11.11
C VAL A 17 -1.74 6.51 -9.71
N ASP A 18 -2.79 6.12 -9.00
CA ASP A 18 -2.71 5.58 -7.65
C ASP A 18 -2.85 4.07 -7.60
N ILE A 19 -3.63 3.50 -8.51
CA ILE A 19 -3.99 2.09 -8.52
C ILE A 19 -3.83 1.52 -9.93
N VAL A 20 -3.24 0.34 -10.02
CA VAL A 20 -3.06 -0.40 -11.26
C VAL A 20 -3.69 -1.79 -11.10
N LEU A 21 -4.59 -2.11 -12.03
CA LEU A 21 -5.10 -3.47 -12.18
C LEU A 21 -4.37 -4.08 -13.38
N LEU A 22 -3.65 -5.16 -13.15
CA LEU A 22 -2.67 -5.68 -14.08
C LEU A 22 -2.96 -7.14 -14.42
N ASP A 23 -3.02 -7.46 -15.71
CA ASP A 23 -3.09 -8.85 -16.13
C ASP A 23 -1.68 -9.43 -16.17
N ARG A 24 -1.52 -10.65 -15.68
CA ARG A 24 -0.23 -11.34 -15.66
C ARG A 24 0.26 -11.73 -17.05
N ARG A 25 -0.67 -12.09 -17.93
CA ARG A 25 -0.36 -12.49 -19.32
C ARG A 25 -0.78 -11.40 -20.29
N MET A 26 0.20 -10.79 -20.93
CA MET A 26 -0.01 -9.76 -21.95
C MET A 26 0.98 -9.94 -23.09
N PRO A 27 0.60 -9.48 -24.33
CA PRO A 27 1.55 -9.44 -25.44
C PRO A 27 2.71 -8.50 -25.14
N VAL A 28 3.86 -8.76 -25.73
CA VAL A 28 5.09 -7.94 -25.66
C VAL A 28 5.78 -7.99 -24.31
N MET A 29 5.06 -7.67 -23.23
CA MET A 29 5.62 -7.62 -21.88
C MET A 29 4.60 -8.20 -20.91
N SER A 30 5.02 -9.18 -20.10
CA SER A 30 4.16 -9.82 -19.11
C SER A 30 3.83 -8.87 -17.94
N GLY A 31 2.78 -9.20 -17.19
CA GLY A 31 2.44 -8.46 -15.97
C GLY A 31 3.57 -8.45 -14.95
N ASN A 32 4.29 -9.57 -14.82
CA ASN A 32 5.45 -9.65 -13.91
C ASN A 32 6.56 -8.69 -14.32
N GLU A 33 6.80 -8.53 -15.63
CA GLU A 33 7.79 -7.60 -16.15
C GLU A 33 7.36 -6.14 -15.92
N VAL A 34 6.08 -5.83 -16.09
CA VAL A 34 5.52 -4.51 -15.79
C VAL A 34 5.68 -4.18 -14.30
N LEU A 35 5.37 -5.14 -13.45
CA LEU A 35 5.50 -5.00 -12.00
C LEU A 35 6.95 -4.70 -11.60
N ALA A 36 7.89 -5.45 -12.15
CA ALA A 36 9.32 -5.23 -11.90
C ALA A 36 9.75 -3.82 -12.35
N ALA A 37 9.27 -3.35 -13.49
CA ALA A 37 9.57 -2.01 -13.99
C ALA A 37 8.98 -0.91 -13.10
N ILE A 38 7.77 -1.11 -12.56
CA ILE A 38 7.14 -0.19 -11.61
C ILE A 38 8.01 -0.06 -10.35
N GLU A 39 8.47 -1.19 -9.82
CA GLU A 39 9.33 -1.23 -8.64
C GLU A 39 10.65 -0.53 -8.89
N GLU A 40 11.27 -0.78 -10.04
CA GLU A 40 12.54 -0.18 -10.44
C GLU A 40 12.43 1.33 -10.60
N ARG A 41 11.31 1.83 -11.12
CA ARG A 41 11.04 3.27 -11.27
C ARG A 41 10.75 3.95 -9.93
N GLY A 42 10.43 3.20 -8.89
CA GLY A 42 10.05 3.74 -7.59
C GLY A 42 8.73 4.48 -7.60
N VAL A 43 7.82 4.12 -8.50
CA VAL A 43 6.49 4.74 -8.58
C VAL A 43 5.62 4.25 -7.42
N ASP A 44 5.00 5.17 -6.72
CA ASP A 44 4.13 4.85 -5.58
C ASP A 44 2.71 4.56 -6.04
N VAL A 45 2.46 3.30 -6.39
CA VAL A 45 1.15 2.81 -6.80
C VAL A 45 0.82 1.51 -6.07
N ARG A 46 -0.48 1.25 -5.90
CA ARG A 46 -0.94 -0.04 -5.42
C ARG A 46 -1.33 -0.88 -6.61
N VAL A 47 -0.94 -2.15 -6.59
CA VAL A 47 -1.11 -3.04 -7.74
C VAL A 47 -1.90 -4.28 -7.34
N ALA A 48 -2.91 -4.63 -8.12
CA ALA A 48 -3.59 -5.92 -8.04
C ALA A 48 -3.42 -6.65 -9.37
N MET A 49 -3.10 -7.93 -9.30
CA MET A 49 -3.18 -8.82 -10.46
C MET A 49 -4.65 -9.23 -10.66
N VAL A 50 -5.16 -9.09 -11.88
CA VAL A 50 -6.50 -9.55 -12.27
C VAL A 50 -6.30 -10.40 -13.52
N THR A 51 -6.24 -11.72 -13.36
CA THR A 51 -5.74 -12.62 -14.41
C THR A 51 -6.41 -13.98 -14.36
N ALA A 52 -6.39 -14.70 -15.48
CA ALA A 52 -6.87 -16.07 -15.57
C ALA A 52 -5.84 -17.09 -15.02
N VAL A 53 -4.63 -16.64 -14.73
CA VAL A 53 -3.56 -17.48 -14.18
C VAL A 53 -3.80 -17.73 -12.70
N ASP A 54 -3.91 -19.00 -12.29
CA ASP A 54 -4.06 -19.35 -10.88
C ASP A 54 -2.80 -18.96 -10.11
N PRO A 55 -2.96 -18.43 -8.88
CA PRO A 55 -1.81 -18.09 -8.05
C PRO A 55 -1.08 -19.34 -7.59
N ASP A 56 0.24 -19.26 -7.52
CA ASP A 56 1.09 -20.29 -6.92
C ASP A 56 1.97 -19.62 -5.87
N PHE A 57 2.86 -20.36 -5.26
CA PHE A 57 3.74 -19.85 -4.20
C PHE A 57 4.66 -18.72 -4.68
N ASP A 58 4.86 -18.56 -5.98
CA ASP A 58 5.65 -17.47 -6.56
C ASP A 58 5.07 -16.08 -6.24
N ILE A 59 3.78 -15.99 -5.89
CA ILE A 59 3.17 -14.71 -5.51
C ILE A 59 3.80 -14.11 -4.24
N ILE A 60 4.43 -14.93 -3.41
CA ILE A 60 5.12 -14.47 -2.20
C ILE A 60 6.21 -13.45 -2.55
N ASP A 61 6.86 -13.65 -3.68
CA ASP A 61 7.97 -12.80 -4.14
C ASP A 61 7.51 -11.65 -5.05
N LEU A 62 6.22 -11.61 -5.41
CA LEU A 62 5.67 -10.55 -6.24
C LEU A 62 5.29 -9.33 -5.39
N GLY A 63 5.63 -8.14 -5.86
CA GLY A 63 5.28 -6.89 -5.20
C GLY A 63 3.84 -6.44 -5.44
N VAL A 64 2.89 -7.38 -5.40
CA VAL A 64 1.47 -7.07 -5.58
C VAL A 64 0.76 -6.96 -4.23
N ASP A 65 -0.25 -6.10 -4.20
CA ASP A 65 -1.05 -5.87 -3.00
C ASP A 65 -2.29 -6.76 -2.95
N ASP A 66 -2.73 -7.28 -4.09
CA ASP A 66 -3.85 -8.21 -4.19
C ASP A 66 -3.73 -9.06 -5.45
N TYR A 67 -4.44 -10.19 -5.48
CA TYR A 67 -4.44 -11.12 -6.60
C TYR A 67 -5.84 -11.70 -6.78
N VAL A 68 -6.43 -11.53 -7.96
CA VAL A 68 -7.79 -11.98 -8.26
C VAL A 68 -7.79 -12.79 -9.55
N VAL A 69 -8.43 -13.95 -9.51
CA VAL A 69 -8.50 -14.86 -10.66
C VAL A 69 -9.77 -14.62 -11.46
N LYS A 70 -9.63 -14.43 -12.77
CA LYS A 70 -10.77 -14.31 -13.68
C LYS A 70 -11.53 -15.65 -13.81
N PRO A 71 -12.85 -15.64 -14.03
CA PRO A 71 -13.69 -14.47 -14.29
C PRO A 71 -14.04 -13.70 -13.02
N VAL A 72 -14.18 -12.39 -13.13
CA VAL A 72 -14.53 -11.50 -12.03
C VAL A 72 -15.72 -10.63 -12.41
N SER A 73 -16.57 -10.34 -11.41
CA SER A 73 -17.67 -9.39 -11.60
C SER A 73 -17.19 -7.96 -11.41
N LYS A 74 -18.00 -7.01 -11.86
CA LYS A 74 -17.76 -5.59 -11.63
C LYS A 74 -17.69 -5.30 -10.12
N ASP A 75 -18.59 -5.87 -9.34
CA ASP A 75 -18.62 -5.68 -7.89
C ASP A 75 -17.35 -6.17 -7.22
N THR A 76 -16.81 -7.30 -7.67
CA THR A 76 -15.54 -7.81 -7.18
C THR A 76 -14.39 -6.84 -7.50
N LEU A 77 -14.36 -6.29 -8.71
CA LEU A 77 -13.32 -5.32 -9.10
C LEU A 77 -13.42 -4.02 -8.30
N VAL A 78 -14.63 -3.53 -8.05
CA VAL A 78 -14.84 -2.35 -7.19
C VAL A 78 -14.31 -2.63 -5.78
N GLY A 79 -14.60 -3.80 -5.24
CA GLY A 79 -14.09 -4.23 -3.93
C GLY A 79 -12.56 -4.29 -3.88
N VAL A 80 -11.93 -4.74 -4.95
CA VAL A 80 -10.47 -4.74 -5.07
C VAL A 80 -9.91 -3.32 -5.02
N VAL A 81 -10.48 -2.40 -5.80
CA VAL A 81 -10.06 -0.99 -5.81
C VAL A 81 -10.22 -0.35 -4.44
N GLU A 82 -11.35 -0.56 -3.77
CA GLU A 82 -11.59 -0.05 -2.41
C GLU A 82 -10.55 -0.59 -1.42
N ARG A 83 -10.23 -1.88 -1.51
CA ARG A 83 -9.21 -2.48 -0.64
C ARG A 83 -7.83 -1.90 -0.90
N LEU A 84 -7.47 -1.66 -2.17
CA LEU A 84 -6.19 -1.05 -2.52
C LEU A 84 -6.10 0.39 -2.02
N GLU A 85 -7.21 1.14 -2.02
CA GLU A 85 -7.27 2.47 -1.43
C GLU A 85 -7.00 2.42 0.08
N THR A 86 -7.57 1.43 0.76
CA THR A 86 -7.35 1.23 2.20
C THR A 86 -5.89 0.85 2.48
N VAL A 87 -5.28 0.02 1.63
CA VAL A 87 -3.86 -0.32 1.73
C VAL A 87 -2.98 0.93 1.59
N ALA A 88 -3.32 1.82 0.66
CA ALA A 88 -2.59 3.07 0.46
C ALA A 88 -2.69 3.97 1.71
N GLU A 89 -3.86 4.08 2.32
CA GLU A 89 -4.04 4.82 3.57
C GLU A 89 -3.23 4.20 4.71
N TYR A 90 -3.26 2.89 4.83
CA TYR A 90 -2.48 2.15 5.83
C TYR A 90 -0.99 2.47 5.70
N ASN A 91 -0.46 2.39 4.48
CA ASN A 91 0.94 2.66 4.23
C ASN A 91 1.31 4.11 4.57
N ASP A 92 0.46 5.08 4.25
CA ASP A 92 0.67 6.48 4.58
C ASP A 92 0.71 6.71 6.10
N ARG A 93 -0.27 6.16 6.82
CA ARG A 93 -0.34 6.30 8.28
C ARG A 93 0.83 5.62 8.98
N GLN A 94 1.22 4.44 8.50
CA GLN A 94 2.36 3.70 9.03
C GLN A 94 3.66 4.50 8.88
N LYS A 95 3.85 5.13 7.73
CA LYS A 95 5.01 5.96 7.44
C LYS A 95 5.09 7.16 8.37
N ARG A 96 3.96 7.84 8.57
CA ARG A 96 3.85 8.97 9.50
C ARG A 96 4.15 8.55 10.93
N LEU A 97 3.60 7.41 11.33
CA LEU A 97 3.80 6.87 12.68
C LEU A 97 5.27 6.58 12.94
N THR A 98 5.95 5.92 12.01
CA THR A 98 7.37 5.62 12.11
C THR A 98 8.20 6.89 12.24
N ALA A 99 7.92 7.91 11.43
CA ALA A 99 8.63 9.19 11.49
C ALA A 99 8.48 9.87 12.85
N LYS A 100 7.27 9.86 13.41
CA LYS A 100 7.01 10.46 14.72
C LYS A 100 7.65 9.69 15.87
N LYS A 101 7.65 8.35 15.78
CA LYS A 101 8.31 7.51 16.78
C LYS A 101 9.82 7.73 16.80
N LEU A 102 10.45 7.90 15.64
CA LEU A 102 11.88 8.20 15.56
C LEU A 102 12.21 9.52 16.25
N LYS A 103 11.39 10.56 16.03
CA LYS A 103 11.57 11.85 16.71
C LYS A 103 11.38 11.74 18.21
N ARG A 104 10.36 11.00 18.65
CA ARG A 104 10.15 10.72 20.09
C ARG A 104 11.39 10.06 20.69
N ASN A 105 11.92 9.05 20.02
CA ASN A 105 13.08 8.32 20.53
C ASN A 105 14.31 9.21 20.67
N VAL A 106 14.55 10.10 19.70
CA VAL A 106 15.63 11.09 19.77
C VAL A 106 15.47 11.99 21.01
N LEU A 107 14.27 12.52 21.21
CA LEU A 107 13.98 13.39 22.32
C LEU A 107 14.12 12.68 23.68
N GLU A 108 13.69 11.44 23.77
CA GLU A 108 13.81 10.64 24.98
C GLU A 108 15.26 10.38 25.38
N VAL A 109 16.16 10.28 24.39
CA VAL A 109 17.60 10.11 24.62
C VAL A 109 18.26 11.44 25.00
N GLU A 110 17.90 12.52 24.31
CA GLU A 110 18.60 13.82 24.42
C GLU A 110 18.08 14.73 25.54
N LYS A 111 16.84 14.52 25.99
CA LYS A 111 16.20 15.37 27.02
C LYS A 111 15.98 14.62 28.31
N SER A 112 16.02 15.36 29.43
CA SER A 112 15.68 14.80 30.71
C SER A 112 14.18 14.57 30.86
N ARG A 113 13.79 13.68 31.73
CA ARG A 113 12.38 13.40 31.98
C ARG A 113 11.60 14.65 32.45
N PRO A 114 12.10 15.50 33.33
CA PRO A 114 11.41 16.75 33.66
C PRO A 114 11.23 17.70 32.48
N GLU A 115 12.21 17.78 31.58
CA GLU A 115 12.10 18.60 30.35
C GLU A 115 11.00 18.08 29.44
N LEU A 116 10.91 16.77 29.26
CA LEU A 116 9.87 16.12 28.44
C LEU A 116 8.48 16.35 29.03
N GLU A 117 8.34 16.17 30.34
CA GLU A 117 7.06 16.34 31.04
C GLU A 117 6.57 17.81 30.99
N ALA A 118 7.48 18.76 30.95
CA ALA A 118 7.15 20.19 30.86
C ALA A 118 6.84 20.69 29.45
N SER A 119 7.10 19.88 28.42
CA SER A 119 6.91 20.28 27.02
C SER A 119 5.51 19.96 26.50
N GLU A 120 4.78 20.99 26.08
CA GLU A 120 3.49 20.81 25.40
C GLU A 120 3.68 20.14 24.04
N ARG A 121 4.76 20.50 23.33
CA ARG A 121 5.06 19.92 22.02
C ARG A 121 5.33 18.43 22.10
N PHE A 122 6.02 17.98 23.14
CA PHE A 122 6.27 16.56 23.35
C PHE A 122 4.98 15.83 23.73
N SER A 123 4.14 16.43 24.54
CA SER A 123 2.82 15.88 24.88
C SER A 123 1.94 15.73 23.65
N GLU A 124 1.94 16.72 22.75
CA GLU A 124 1.23 16.67 21.48
C GLU A 124 1.77 15.54 20.59
N LEU A 125 3.08 15.39 20.52
CA LEU A 125 3.73 14.33 19.78
C LEU A 125 3.27 12.95 20.25
N GLN A 126 3.24 12.74 21.56
CA GLN A 126 2.78 11.47 22.15
C GLN A 126 1.31 11.21 21.83
N ALA A 127 0.46 12.25 21.88
CA ALA A 127 -0.95 12.13 21.54
C ALA A 127 -1.14 11.77 20.06
N GLU A 128 -0.36 12.39 19.16
CA GLU A 128 -0.38 12.10 17.74
C GLU A 128 0.06 10.66 17.43
N ILE A 129 1.09 10.19 18.13
CA ILE A 129 1.56 8.81 17.99
C ILE A 129 0.46 7.83 18.39
N LYS A 130 -0.18 8.08 19.52
CA LYS A 130 -1.27 7.23 20.01
C LYS A 130 -2.45 7.19 19.03
N ALA A 131 -2.83 8.35 18.50
CA ALA A 131 -3.90 8.45 17.52
C ALA A 131 -3.57 7.68 16.23
N LEU A 132 -2.33 7.81 15.74
CA LEU A 132 -1.88 7.08 14.55
C LEU A 132 -1.81 5.57 14.78
N GLU A 133 -1.39 5.12 15.95
CA GLU A 133 -1.39 3.70 16.31
C GLU A 133 -2.80 3.11 16.24
N THR A 134 -3.79 3.85 16.72
CA THR A 134 -5.19 3.45 16.66
C THR A 134 -5.69 3.39 15.22
N GLU A 135 -5.38 4.40 14.39
CA GLU A 135 -5.74 4.44 12.97
C GLU A 135 -5.11 3.27 12.19
N VAL A 136 -3.82 3.03 12.41
CA VAL A 136 -3.09 1.93 11.76
C VAL A 136 -3.71 0.58 12.12
N GLN A 137 -4.04 0.38 13.38
CA GLN A 137 -4.66 -0.86 13.85
C GLN A 137 -6.02 -1.08 13.21
N ALA A 138 -6.83 -0.04 13.11
CA ALA A 138 -8.16 -0.11 12.50
C ALA A 138 -8.06 -0.43 11.00
N LEU A 139 -7.13 0.21 10.28
CA LEU A 139 -6.92 -0.03 8.85
C LEU A 139 -6.41 -1.45 8.58
N GLU A 140 -5.48 -1.93 9.40
CA GLU A 140 -4.95 -3.30 9.30
C GLU A 140 -6.06 -4.33 9.46
N THR A 141 -6.93 -4.13 10.44
CA THR A 141 -8.08 -5.00 10.68
C THR A 141 -9.04 -4.99 9.48
N GLU A 142 -9.35 -3.81 8.95
CA GLU A 142 -10.22 -3.65 7.79
C GLU A 142 -9.67 -4.39 6.56
N ILE A 143 -8.38 -4.25 6.27
CA ILE A 143 -7.72 -4.92 5.14
C ILE A 143 -7.80 -6.44 5.31
N THR A 144 -7.47 -6.94 6.48
CA THR A 144 -7.44 -8.36 6.78
C THR A 144 -8.84 -8.98 6.71
N GLU A 145 -9.83 -8.34 7.31
CA GLU A 145 -11.21 -8.80 7.31
C GLU A 145 -11.83 -8.79 5.92
N SER A 146 -11.60 -7.74 5.13
CA SER A 146 -12.14 -7.65 3.77
C SER A 146 -11.61 -8.78 2.88
N ARG A 147 -10.39 -9.25 3.13
CA ARG A 147 -9.80 -10.37 2.38
C ARG A 147 -10.39 -11.71 2.78
N ILE A 148 -10.65 -11.90 4.07
CA ILE A 148 -11.22 -13.15 4.60
C ILE A 148 -12.66 -13.35 4.17
N GLU A 149 -13.46 -12.29 4.09
CA GLU A 149 -14.87 -12.32 3.70
C GLU A 149 -15.11 -12.71 2.24
N ARG A 150 -14.08 -12.84 1.45
CA ARG A 150 -14.17 -13.30 0.07
C ARG A 150 -14.18 -14.84 -0.03
#